data_7c1d30e1c2ff2b7add4bc411c8f4901d
#
_entry.id   7c1d30e1c2ff2b7add4bc411c8f4901d
#
_cell.length_a   1.000
_cell.length_b   1.000
_cell.length_c   1.000
_cell.angle_alpha   90.00
_cell.angle_beta   90.00
_cell.angle_gamma   90.00
#
_symmetry.space_group_name_H-M   'P 1'
#
loop_
_entity.id
_entity.type
_entity.pdbx_description
1 polymer ?
#
loop_
_entity_poly.entity_id
_entity_poly.type
_entity_poly.pdbx_seq_one_letter_code
_entity_poly.pdbx_strand_id
1 'polypeptide(L)'
;MSGPSAAYYNNNVDALVHTGPCELIGVVLTDADAASLAIHDCTSSPAAGNKVLEVQVTTTILTQVVMLPTPITLKAGLYVDVGTAIAGGSYCIIWR
;
A
#
# COMPACT_ATOMS: atom_id res chain seq x y z
N MET A 1 -13.06 25.38 -2.23
CA MET A 1 -12.50 24.07 -2.11
C MET A 1 -10.99 24.13 -1.93
N SER A 2 -10.49 23.46 -0.95
CA SER A 2 -9.05 23.28 -0.78
C SER A 2 -8.53 22.28 -1.79
N GLY A 3 -7.25 22.04 -1.88
CA GLY A 3 -6.62 21.15 -2.85
C GLY A 3 -7.24 19.78 -2.98
N PRO A 4 -6.61 18.87 -3.72
CA PRO A 4 -7.16 17.54 -3.98
C PRO A 4 -7.37 16.75 -2.70
N SER A 5 -8.50 16.05 -2.62
CA SER A 5 -8.80 15.16 -1.51
C SER A 5 -8.04 13.85 -1.66
N ALA A 6 -7.67 13.26 -0.53
CA ALA A 6 -7.13 11.91 -0.52
C ALA A 6 -8.25 10.90 -0.73
N ALA A 7 -7.92 9.79 -1.38
CA ALA A 7 -8.77 8.62 -1.52
C ALA A 7 -8.22 7.51 -0.64
N TYR A 8 -9.04 6.48 -0.37
CA TYR A 8 -8.56 5.31 0.33
C TYR A 8 -9.05 4.03 -0.36
N TYR A 9 -8.29 2.95 -0.17
CA TYR A 9 -8.61 1.64 -0.71
C TYR A 9 -8.29 0.57 0.32
N ASN A 10 -9.25 -0.27 0.64
CA ASN A 10 -9.12 -1.35 1.62
C ASN A 10 -9.23 -2.71 0.93
N ASN A 11 -8.34 -3.64 1.28
CA ASN A 11 -8.39 -5.02 0.80
C ASN A 11 -7.47 -5.88 1.68
N ASN A 12 -7.36 -7.16 1.35
CA ASN A 12 -6.42 -8.07 1.99
C ASN A 12 -5.68 -8.97 0.99
N VAL A 13 -5.79 -8.67 -0.29
CA VAL A 13 -5.13 -9.42 -1.38
C VAL A 13 -4.44 -8.44 -2.32
N ASP A 14 -3.66 -8.98 -3.25
CA ASP A 14 -3.03 -8.17 -4.31
C ASP A 14 -4.10 -7.37 -5.05
N ALA A 15 -3.77 -6.13 -5.39
CA ALA A 15 -4.71 -5.30 -6.12
C ALA A 15 -3.99 -4.18 -6.87
N LEU A 16 -4.53 -3.87 -8.04
CA LEU A 16 -4.19 -2.64 -8.75
C LEU A 16 -5.17 -1.56 -8.25
N VAL A 17 -4.66 -0.61 -7.48
CA VAL A 17 -5.49 0.43 -6.87
C VAL A 17 -5.79 1.55 -7.85
N HIS A 18 -4.80 1.93 -8.66
CA HIS A 18 -4.94 3.02 -9.62
C HIS A 18 -4.01 2.80 -10.81
N THR A 19 -4.50 3.10 -12.01
CA THR A 19 -3.73 3.07 -13.24
C THR A 19 -3.35 4.50 -13.61
N GLY A 20 -2.07 4.72 -13.88
CA GLY A 20 -1.55 6.03 -14.27
C GLY A 20 -1.01 6.81 -13.09
N PRO A 21 -0.61 8.07 -13.33
CA PRO A 21 0.04 8.88 -12.30
C PRO A 21 -0.85 9.13 -11.09
N CYS A 22 -0.24 9.00 -9.91
CA CYS A 22 -0.90 9.31 -8.63
C CYS A 22 0.17 9.54 -7.57
N GLU A 23 -0.29 9.83 -6.34
CA GLU A 23 0.61 10.03 -5.20
C GLU A 23 0.21 9.11 -4.07
N LEU A 24 1.19 8.40 -3.51
CA LEU A 24 1.00 7.58 -2.31
C LEU A 24 1.20 8.46 -1.08
N ILE A 25 0.22 8.46 -0.18
CA ILE A 25 0.23 9.27 1.04
C ILE A 25 0.54 8.40 2.25
N GLY A 26 -0.06 7.22 2.34
CA GLY A 26 0.17 6.35 3.48
C GLY A 26 -0.38 4.96 3.31
N VAL A 27 0.03 4.09 4.23
CA VAL A 27 -0.39 2.69 4.27
C VAL A 27 -0.65 2.31 5.71
N VAL A 28 -1.77 1.63 5.95
CA VAL A 28 -2.07 1.01 7.25
C VAL A 28 -2.22 -0.48 7.01
N LEU A 29 -1.49 -1.29 7.74
CA LEU A 29 -1.58 -2.76 7.67
C LEU A 29 -1.93 -3.29 9.03
N THR A 30 -2.97 -4.11 9.12
CA THR A 30 -3.43 -4.75 10.35
C THR A 30 -3.66 -6.23 10.08
N ASP A 31 -3.15 -7.09 10.96
CA ASP A 31 -3.44 -8.52 10.91
C ASP A 31 -3.37 -9.10 12.32
N ALA A 32 -4.00 -10.25 12.51
CA ALA A 32 -3.95 -11.01 13.75
C ALA A 32 -2.65 -11.83 13.85
N ASP A 33 -1.86 -11.92 12.80
CA ASP A 33 -0.62 -12.67 12.71
C ASP A 33 0.35 -11.92 11.79
N ALA A 34 1.50 -12.50 11.52
CA ALA A 34 2.49 -11.89 10.64
C ALA A 34 1.93 -11.74 9.22
N ALA A 35 2.17 -10.57 8.62
CA ALA A 35 1.76 -10.28 7.25
C ALA A 35 2.69 -9.22 6.67
N SER A 36 2.75 -9.15 5.36
CA SER A 36 3.55 -8.12 4.69
C SER A 36 2.92 -7.74 3.35
N LEU A 37 3.18 -6.51 2.93
CA LEU A 37 2.83 -6.04 1.59
C LEU A 37 3.90 -5.10 1.07
N ALA A 38 3.94 -4.97 -0.24
CA ALA A 38 4.79 -3.98 -0.90
C ALA A 38 3.94 -3.15 -1.86
N ILE A 39 4.31 -1.88 -1.97
CA ILE A 39 3.71 -0.98 -2.96
C ILE A 39 4.66 -0.88 -4.12
N HIS A 40 4.14 -1.07 -5.33
CA HIS A 40 4.90 -1.02 -6.56
C HIS A 40 4.35 0.04 -7.51
N ASP A 41 5.24 0.70 -8.22
CA ASP A 41 4.90 1.64 -9.30
C ASP A 41 4.79 0.83 -10.59
N CYS A 42 3.65 0.17 -10.76
CA CYS A 42 3.37 -0.66 -11.93
C CYS A 42 1.87 -0.93 -12.03
N THR A 43 1.46 -1.59 -13.10
CA THR A 43 0.07 -1.98 -13.30
C THR A 43 -0.14 -3.49 -13.27
N SER A 44 0.91 -4.31 -13.44
CA SER A 44 0.71 -5.76 -13.55
C SER A 44 1.89 -6.61 -13.15
N SER A 45 3.10 -6.08 -13.13
CA SER A 45 4.30 -6.92 -12.94
C SER A 45 5.15 -6.38 -11.80
N PRO A 46 4.75 -6.62 -10.54
CA PRO A 46 5.55 -6.16 -9.41
C PRO A 46 6.91 -6.84 -9.40
N ALA A 47 7.95 -6.04 -9.21
CA ALA A 47 9.33 -6.51 -9.20
C ALA A 47 10.17 -5.60 -8.31
N ALA A 48 11.38 -6.04 -7.97
CA ALA A 48 12.27 -5.24 -7.14
C ALA A 48 12.57 -3.87 -7.75
N GLY A 49 12.62 -3.77 -9.08
CA GLY A 49 12.94 -2.52 -9.77
C GLY A 49 11.84 -1.47 -9.72
N ASN A 50 10.59 -1.84 -9.42
CA ASN A 50 9.50 -0.89 -9.28
C ASN A 50 8.90 -0.85 -7.87
N LYS A 51 9.53 -1.50 -6.91
CA LYS A 51 9.09 -1.45 -5.50
C LYS A 51 9.41 -0.07 -4.92
N VAL A 52 8.42 0.50 -4.26
CA VAL A 52 8.49 1.83 -3.67
C VAL A 52 8.57 1.77 -2.15
N LEU A 53 7.81 0.87 -1.54
CA LEU A 53 7.64 0.79 -0.10
C LEU A 53 7.27 -0.63 0.29
N GLU A 54 7.74 -1.06 1.45
CA GLU A 54 7.36 -2.35 2.02
C GLU A 54 6.91 -2.15 3.47
N VAL A 55 5.80 -2.80 3.85
CA VAL A 55 5.23 -2.70 5.20
C VAL A 55 4.98 -4.11 5.71
N GLN A 56 5.29 -4.35 6.99
CA GLN A 56 5.03 -5.65 7.58
C GLN A 56 4.59 -5.52 9.03
N VAL A 57 3.79 -6.47 9.47
CA VAL A 57 3.41 -6.67 10.86
C VAL A 57 3.93 -8.03 11.32
N THR A 58 4.11 -8.17 12.61
CA THR A 58 4.61 -9.39 13.24
C THR A 58 3.58 -9.92 14.22
N THR A 59 3.87 -11.05 14.87
CA THR A 59 2.97 -11.61 15.88
C THR A 59 2.86 -10.74 17.12
N THR A 60 3.74 -9.77 17.32
CA THR A 60 3.73 -8.85 18.47
C THR A 60 3.32 -7.43 18.08
N ILE A 61 3.51 -7.03 16.83
CA ILE A 61 3.10 -5.72 16.30
C ILE A 61 2.03 -5.99 15.25
N LEU A 62 0.77 -5.86 15.66
CA LEU A 62 -0.37 -6.27 14.83
C LEU A 62 -0.92 -5.17 13.93
N THR A 63 -0.45 -3.95 14.10
CA THR A 63 -0.84 -2.82 13.25
C THR A 63 0.38 -1.96 12.96
N GLN A 64 0.60 -1.67 11.69
CA GLN A 64 1.66 -0.78 11.26
C GLN A 64 1.06 0.35 10.45
N VAL A 65 1.33 1.59 10.87
CA VAL A 65 0.88 2.79 10.18
C VAL A 65 2.10 3.50 9.60
N VAL A 66 2.08 3.70 8.29
CA VAL A 66 3.13 4.43 7.60
C VAL A 66 2.48 5.64 6.91
N MET A 67 2.67 6.83 7.49
CA MET A 67 2.22 8.07 6.87
C MET A 67 3.45 8.82 6.37
N LEU A 68 3.47 9.08 5.08
CA LEU A 68 4.63 9.69 4.44
C LEU A 68 4.62 11.21 4.69
N PRO A 69 5.73 11.78 5.18
CA PRO A 69 5.80 13.24 5.38
C PRO A 69 5.71 14.00 4.05
N THR A 70 6.16 13.36 2.96
CA THR A 70 6.01 13.87 1.61
C THR A 70 5.45 12.75 0.75
N PRO A 71 4.35 12.98 0.02
CA PRO A 71 3.79 11.93 -0.84
C PRO A 71 4.80 11.45 -1.89
N ILE A 72 4.72 10.16 -2.20
CA ILE A 72 5.57 9.57 -3.24
C ILE A 72 4.80 9.58 -4.55
N THR A 73 5.38 10.18 -5.57
CA THR A 73 4.79 10.22 -6.92
C THR A 73 5.01 8.88 -7.63
N LEU A 74 3.91 8.27 -8.06
CA LEU A 74 3.92 7.06 -8.88
C LEU A 74 3.56 7.45 -10.31
N LYS A 75 4.22 6.82 -11.27
CA LYS A 75 4.08 7.20 -12.69
C LYS A 75 3.22 6.24 -13.47
N ALA A 76 3.39 4.94 -13.26
CA ALA A 76 2.67 3.90 -14.00
C ALA A 76 1.38 3.49 -13.32
N GLY A 77 1.37 3.40 -12.01
CA GLY A 77 0.20 3.01 -11.26
C GLY A 77 0.53 2.70 -9.82
N LEU A 78 -0.50 2.38 -9.04
CA LEU A 78 -0.37 2.01 -7.65
C LEU A 78 -0.82 0.57 -7.50
N TYR A 79 0.13 -0.33 -7.28
CA TYR A 79 -0.11 -1.77 -7.18
C TYR A 79 0.31 -2.28 -5.80
N VAL A 80 -0.57 -3.07 -5.17
CA VAL A 80 -0.29 -3.71 -3.89
C VAL A 80 0.04 -5.18 -4.12
N ASP A 81 1.23 -5.59 -3.67
CA ASP A 81 1.70 -6.97 -3.76
C ASP A 81 1.82 -7.52 -2.33
N VAL A 82 0.94 -8.42 -1.97
CA VAL A 82 0.93 -9.05 -0.65
C VAL A 82 2.00 -10.16 -0.64
N GLY A 83 2.99 -10.01 0.23
CA GLY A 83 4.06 -11.00 0.36
C GLY A 83 3.66 -12.15 1.27
N THR A 84 3.50 -11.86 2.56
CA THR A 84 2.97 -12.81 3.53
C THR A 84 1.48 -12.57 3.66
N ALA A 85 0.67 -13.61 3.50
CA ALA A 85 -0.78 -13.51 3.42
C ALA A 85 -1.39 -12.78 4.61
N ILE A 86 -2.39 -11.94 4.34
CA ILE A 86 -3.15 -11.21 5.35
C ILE A 86 -4.41 -12.03 5.62
N ALA A 87 -4.34 -12.95 6.58
CA ALA A 87 -5.40 -13.90 6.83
C ALA A 87 -6.47 -13.39 7.79
N GLY A 88 -6.10 -12.54 8.75
CA GLY A 88 -7.00 -12.07 9.80
C GLY A 88 -7.13 -10.56 9.87
N GLY A 89 -6.89 -9.86 8.78
CA GLY A 89 -6.91 -8.41 8.79
C GLY A 89 -7.06 -7.82 7.40
N SER A 90 -6.52 -6.61 7.23
CA SER A 90 -6.63 -5.88 5.98
C SER A 90 -5.56 -4.79 5.91
N TYR A 91 -5.43 -4.19 4.74
CA TYR A 91 -4.64 -2.98 4.56
C TYR A 91 -5.53 -1.85 4.05
N CYS A 92 -5.08 -0.64 4.30
CA CYS A 92 -5.69 0.57 3.76
C CYS A 92 -4.60 1.38 3.06
N ILE A 93 -4.81 1.70 1.80
CA ILE A 93 -3.93 2.57 1.03
C ILE A 93 -4.57 3.95 0.97
N ILE A 94 -3.80 4.98 1.32
CA ILE A 94 -4.23 6.38 1.24
C ILE A 94 -3.43 7.04 0.13
N TRP A 95 -4.14 7.61 -0.84
CA TRP A 95 -3.51 8.11 -2.07
C TRP A 95 -4.35 9.24 -2.68
N ARG A 96 -3.82 9.89 -3.72
CA ARG A 96 -4.56 10.93 -4.47
C ARG A 96 -4.04 11.09 -5.88
#